data_cb4d413a08829022c1cc7880f86097c4
#
_entry.id   cb4d413a08829022c1cc7880f86097c4
#
_cell.length_a   1.000
_cell.length_b   1.000
_cell.length_c   1.000
_cell.angle_alpha   90.00
_cell.angle_beta   90.00
_cell.angle_gamma   90.00
#
_symmetry.space_group_name_H-M   'P 1'
#
loop_
_entity.id
_entity.type
_entity.pdbx_description
1 polymer ?
#
loop_
_entity_poly.entity_id
_entity_poly.type
_entity_poly.pdbx_seq_one_letter_code
_entity_poly.pdbx_strand_id
1 'polypeptide(L)'
;RKQSRIENMKITPSYLYLSLLLCLLSYAPLDAQEAFNDSVALIKRNYINATVGKDKGKEVLLRQLSTIPPEKEASDQNVIELQQLYPISPKEIKHLINTLHTDGSWEDINYADTKRSGWEPKKHTERILKLTKYHYQKKQILKPSERARLTNAIHQAMNFWFSRKLVCKNWWYNQIGIPRTLGPAFLLFEQEMSEPEKQGAIKVMMNSS
;
A
#
# COMPACT_ATOMS: atom_id res chain seq x y z
N ARG A 1 -45.68 31.71 -38.48
CA ARG A 1 -45.57 30.22 -38.54
C ARG A 1 -44.10 29.91 -38.53
N LYS A 2 -43.55 29.55 -37.35
CA LYS A 2 -42.21 28.96 -37.20
C LYS A 2 -42.41 27.44 -37.08
N GLN A 3 -41.94 26.72 -38.06
CA GLN A 3 -41.96 25.25 -38.05
C GLN A 3 -40.67 24.79 -37.39
N SER A 4 -40.77 24.14 -36.24
CA SER A 4 -39.67 23.55 -35.51
C SER A 4 -39.13 22.33 -36.25
N ARG A 5 -37.88 22.41 -36.68
CA ARG A 5 -37.14 21.33 -37.31
C ARG A 5 -36.63 20.40 -36.20
N ILE A 6 -37.29 19.26 -36.05
CA ILE A 6 -36.78 18.16 -35.22
C ILE A 6 -35.73 17.44 -36.08
N GLU A 7 -34.47 17.69 -35.80
CA GLU A 7 -33.38 16.89 -36.39
C GLU A 7 -33.41 15.46 -35.83
N ASN A 8 -33.67 14.52 -36.73
CA ASN A 8 -33.57 13.09 -36.44
C ASN A 8 -32.12 12.73 -36.11
N MET A 9 -31.81 12.61 -34.84
CA MET A 9 -30.54 12.07 -34.35
C MET A 9 -30.49 10.59 -34.74
N LYS A 10 -29.71 10.25 -35.76
CA LYS A 10 -29.43 8.86 -36.13
C LYS A 10 -28.57 8.24 -35.04
N ILE A 11 -29.18 7.44 -34.20
CA ILE A 11 -28.48 6.61 -33.21
C ILE A 11 -27.66 5.58 -34.02
N THR A 12 -26.34 5.70 -34.00
CA THR A 12 -25.48 4.72 -34.68
C THR A 12 -25.51 3.38 -33.95
N PRO A 13 -25.42 2.25 -34.66
CA PRO A 13 -25.46 0.90 -34.04
C PRO A 13 -24.46 0.72 -32.89
N SER A 14 -23.33 1.44 -32.95
CA SER A 14 -22.28 1.41 -31.91
C SER A 14 -22.76 1.84 -30.52
N TYR A 15 -23.65 2.82 -30.41
CA TYR A 15 -24.21 3.26 -29.13
C TYR A 15 -25.20 2.24 -28.54
N LEU A 16 -25.94 1.54 -29.39
CA LEU A 16 -26.83 0.47 -28.97
C LEU A 16 -26.04 -0.74 -28.43
N TYR A 17 -24.93 -1.11 -29.05
CA TYR A 17 -24.05 -2.16 -28.55
C TYR A 17 -23.38 -1.77 -27.24
N LEU A 18 -22.93 -0.53 -27.08
CA LEU A 18 -22.29 -0.05 -25.85
C LEU A 18 -23.29 0.00 -24.69
N SER A 19 -24.53 0.44 -24.94
CA SER A 19 -25.58 0.47 -23.91
C SER A 19 -26.03 -0.95 -23.52
N LEU A 20 -26.11 -1.88 -24.49
CA LEU A 20 -26.42 -3.29 -24.22
C LEU A 20 -25.30 -3.97 -23.43
N LEU A 21 -24.04 -3.68 -23.76
CA LEU A 21 -22.88 -4.19 -23.01
C LEU A 21 -22.84 -3.64 -21.59
N LEU A 22 -23.13 -2.36 -21.37
CA LEU A 22 -23.25 -1.75 -20.06
C LEU A 22 -24.44 -2.32 -19.26
N CYS A 23 -25.57 -2.60 -19.91
CA CYS A 23 -26.70 -3.29 -19.27
C CYS A 23 -26.35 -4.74 -18.91
N LEU A 24 -25.63 -5.48 -19.76
CA LEU A 24 -25.21 -6.86 -19.45
C LEU A 24 -24.19 -6.91 -18.31
N LEU A 25 -23.33 -5.90 -18.18
CA LEU A 25 -22.40 -5.78 -17.05
C LEU A 25 -23.10 -5.41 -15.74
N SER A 26 -24.25 -4.74 -15.79
CA SER A 26 -25.06 -4.44 -14.61
C SER A 26 -25.99 -5.60 -14.20
N TYR A 27 -26.11 -6.64 -15.04
CA TYR A 27 -26.86 -7.88 -14.77
C TYR A 27 -25.95 -9.07 -14.41
N ALA A 28 -24.74 -8.82 -13.90
CA ALA A 28 -24.04 -9.89 -13.19
C ALA A 28 -24.96 -10.35 -12.06
N PRO A 29 -25.30 -11.65 -11.95
CA PRO A 29 -26.17 -12.11 -10.89
C PRO A 29 -25.59 -11.66 -9.54
N LEU A 30 -26.45 -11.20 -8.64
CA LEU A 30 -26.06 -10.69 -7.32
C LEU A 30 -25.09 -11.66 -6.61
N ASP A 31 -25.34 -12.96 -6.78
CA ASP A 31 -24.54 -14.05 -6.24
C ASP A 31 -23.09 -14.06 -6.79
N ALA A 32 -22.89 -13.70 -8.06
CA ALA A 32 -21.54 -13.64 -8.65
C ALA A 32 -20.75 -12.43 -8.14
N GLN A 33 -21.42 -11.30 -7.91
CA GLN A 33 -20.80 -10.11 -7.32
C GLN A 33 -20.45 -10.33 -5.85
N GLU A 34 -21.31 -10.99 -5.11
CA GLU A 34 -21.08 -11.35 -3.71
C GLU A 34 -19.93 -12.35 -3.60
N ALA A 35 -19.92 -13.44 -4.38
CA ALA A 35 -18.82 -14.40 -4.42
C ALA A 35 -17.48 -13.77 -4.82
N PHE A 36 -17.48 -12.80 -5.75
CA PHE A 36 -16.29 -12.04 -6.11
C PHE A 36 -15.80 -11.21 -4.93
N ASN A 37 -16.69 -10.46 -4.27
CA ASN A 37 -16.35 -9.62 -3.11
C ASN A 37 -15.80 -10.47 -1.95
N ASP A 38 -16.38 -11.63 -1.69
CA ASP A 38 -15.90 -12.57 -0.67
C ASP A 38 -14.51 -13.11 -1.00
N SER A 39 -14.27 -13.43 -2.26
CA SER A 39 -12.95 -13.88 -2.73
C SER A 39 -11.89 -12.79 -2.57
N VAL A 40 -12.21 -11.55 -2.93
CA VAL A 40 -11.33 -10.39 -2.74
C VAL A 40 -11.06 -10.15 -1.26
N ALA A 41 -12.08 -10.22 -0.41
CA ALA A 41 -11.94 -10.07 1.04
C ALA A 41 -11.06 -11.17 1.65
N LEU A 42 -11.18 -12.41 1.16
CA LEU A 42 -10.35 -13.53 1.58
C LEU A 42 -8.88 -13.34 1.19
N ILE A 43 -8.62 -12.97 -0.07
CA ILE A 43 -7.26 -12.70 -0.58
C ILE A 43 -6.62 -11.57 0.25
N LYS A 44 -7.35 -10.47 0.44
CA LYS A 44 -6.92 -9.33 1.24
C LYS A 44 -6.58 -9.74 2.67
N ARG A 45 -7.44 -10.51 3.32
CA ARG A 45 -7.23 -11.02 4.68
C ARG A 45 -5.99 -11.90 4.76
N ASN A 46 -5.80 -12.81 3.81
CA ASN A 46 -4.64 -13.70 3.77
C ASN A 46 -3.35 -12.91 3.55
N TYR A 47 -3.36 -11.90 2.67
CA TYR A 47 -2.23 -11.03 2.43
C TYR A 47 -1.87 -10.18 3.66
N ILE A 48 -2.86 -9.59 4.33
CA ILE A 48 -2.66 -8.85 5.59
C ILE A 48 -2.07 -9.77 6.66
N ASN A 49 -2.62 -10.97 6.82
CA ASN A 49 -2.13 -11.95 7.80
C ASN A 49 -0.66 -12.35 7.52
N ALA A 50 -0.30 -12.53 6.25
CA ALA A 50 1.09 -12.79 5.86
C ALA A 50 2.00 -11.59 6.14
N THR A 51 1.50 -10.37 5.93
CA THR A 51 2.28 -9.12 6.09
C THR A 51 2.57 -8.81 7.56
N VAL A 52 1.60 -9.00 8.46
CA VAL A 52 1.76 -8.68 9.90
C VAL A 52 2.25 -9.86 10.74
N GLY A 53 2.31 -11.04 10.15
CA GLY A 53 2.64 -12.29 10.85
C GLY A 53 1.55 -12.73 11.84
N LYS A 54 1.12 -13.96 11.77
CA LYS A 54 0.36 -14.59 12.86
C LYS A 54 1.33 -15.32 13.76
N ASP A 55 1.05 -15.36 15.07
CA ASP A 55 1.88 -16.01 16.09
C ASP A 55 2.28 -17.47 15.75
N LYS A 56 1.41 -18.19 15.02
CA LYS A 56 1.73 -19.57 14.56
C LYS A 56 2.80 -19.63 13.47
N GLY A 57 2.91 -18.61 12.60
CA GLY A 57 3.99 -18.53 11.60
C GLY A 57 5.35 -18.25 12.25
N LYS A 58 5.35 -17.52 13.35
CA LYS A 58 6.55 -17.17 14.11
C LYS A 58 7.22 -18.42 14.72
N GLU A 59 6.44 -19.35 15.25
CA GLU A 59 6.96 -20.60 15.85
C GLU A 59 7.58 -21.54 14.82
N VAL A 60 6.94 -21.69 13.65
CA VAL A 60 7.44 -22.50 12.54
C VAL A 60 8.73 -21.90 11.99
N LEU A 61 8.78 -20.58 11.83
CA LEU A 61 9.96 -19.90 11.27
C LEU A 61 11.13 -19.85 12.26
N LEU A 62 10.88 -19.66 13.55
CA LEU A 62 11.91 -19.75 14.59
C LEU A 62 12.52 -21.16 14.63
N ARG A 63 11.72 -22.20 14.41
CA ARG A 63 12.23 -23.58 14.25
C ARG A 63 13.09 -23.74 13.00
N GLN A 64 12.69 -23.16 11.86
CA GLN A 64 13.46 -23.23 10.63
C GLN A 64 14.78 -22.45 10.73
N LEU A 65 14.78 -21.30 11.42
CA LEU A 65 15.98 -20.49 11.65
C LEU A 65 16.98 -21.14 12.59
N SER A 66 16.52 -21.90 13.60
CA SER A 66 17.40 -22.65 14.50
C SER A 66 18.13 -23.82 13.81
N THR A 67 17.73 -24.20 12.60
CA THR A 67 18.34 -25.27 11.80
C THR A 67 19.29 -24.75 10.71
N ILE A 68 19.43 -23.41 10.53
CA ILE A 68 20.35 -22.82 9.53
C ILE A 68 21.74 -22.70 10.16
N PRO A 69 22.79 -23.27 9.55
CA PRO A 69 24.17 -23.08 10.01
C PRO A 69 24.57 -21.60 9.91
N PRO A 70 25.38 -21.09 10.87
CA PRO A 70 25.75 -19.66 10.94
C PRO A 70 26.61 -19.15 9.78
N GLU A 71 27.04 -20.00 8.88
CA GLU A 71 27.98 -19.64 7.78
C GLU A 71 27.31 -19.35 6.43
N LYS A 72 25.97 -19.40 6.32
CA LYS A 72 25.30 -19.01 5.08
C LYS A 72 24.92 -17.53 5.19
N GLU A 73 25.65 -16.67 4.44
CA GLU A 73 25.22 -15.28 4.21
C GLU A 73 23.74 -15.27 3.84
N ALA A 74 22.95 -14.63 4.68
CA ALA A 74 21.53 -14.49 4.45
C ALA A 74 21.31 -13.72 3.15
N SER A 75 20.72 -14.37 2.15
CA SER A 75 20.33 -13.66 0.93
C SER A 75 19.39 -12.50 1.30
N ASP A 76 19.42 -11.40 0.55
CA ASP A 76 18.60 -10.21 0.79
C ASP A 76 17.12 -10.53 0.98
N GLN A 77 16.61 -11.61 0.39
CA GLN A 77 15.25 -12.10 0.58
C GLN A 77 14.97 -12.62 1.99
N ASN A 78 15.91 -13.37 2.59
CA ASN A 78 15.78 -13.89 3.94
C ASN A 78 15.82 -12.76 4.99
N VAL A 79 16.61 -11.71 4.73
CA VAL A 79 16.65 -10.51 5.61
C VAL A 79 15.33 -9.76 5.59
N ILE A 80 14.66 -9.66 4.44
CA ILE A 80 13.35 -9.02 4.31
C ILE A 80 12.28 -9.82 5.06
N GLU A 81 12.28 -11.15 4.97
CA GLU A 81 11.35 -12.01 5.71
C GLU A 81 11.59 -11.94 7.22
N LEU A 82 12.84 -11.93 7.66
CA LEU A 82 13.21 -11.79 9.06
C LEU A 82 12.77 -10.44 9.64
N GLN A 83 12.94 -9.34 8.91
CA GLN A 83 12.47 -8.02 9.32
C GLN A 83 10.93 -7.94 9.44
N GLN A 84 10.20 -8.80 8.74
CA GLN A 84 8.74 -8.89 8.87
C GLN A 84 8.28 -9.56 10.18
N LEU A 85 9.15 -10.37 10.80
CA LEU A 85 8.83 -11.16 12.00
C LEU A 85 9.20 -10.46 13.30
N TYR A 86 10.15 -9.52 13.29
CA TYR A 86 10.49 -8.80 14.51
C TYR A 86 9.36 -7.85 14.92
N PRO A 87 8.96 -7.86 16.19
CA PRO A 87 8.00 -6.89 16.69
C PRO A 87 8.59 -5.48 16.53
N ILE A 88 7.85 -4.60 15.86
CA ILE A 88 8.27 -3.22 15.68
C ILE A 88 8.37 -2.58 17.06
N SER A 89 9.55 -2.05 17.39
CA SER A 89 9.82 -1.43 18.69
C SER A 89 8.98 -0.17 18.87
N PRO A 90 8.22 -0.02 19.98
CA PRO A 90 7.53 1.22 20.29
C PRO A 90 8.47 2.44 20.35
N LYS A 91 9.72 2.22 20.79
CA LYS A 91 10.76 3.26 20.83
C LYS A 91 11.11 3.75 19.41
N GLU A 92 11.23 2.82 18.47
CA GLU A 92 11.50 3.16 17.06
C GLU A 92 10.34 3.94 16.44
N ILE A 93 9.09 3.51 16.67
CA ILE A 93 7.90 4.23 16.19
C ILE A 93 7.85 5.65 16.75
N LYS A 94 8.07 5.80 18.06
CA LYS A 94 8.13 7.12 18.70
C LYS A 94 9.23 8.00 18.08
N HIS A 95 10.39 7.42 17.77
CA HIS A 95 11.47 8.14 17.12
C HIS A 95 11.06 8.60 15.72
N LEU A 96 10.49 7.71 14.90
CA LEU A 96 10.03 8.05 13.54
C LEU A 96 8.98 9.17 13.54
N ILE A 97 8.03 9.13 14.50
CA ILE A 97 7.03 10.19 14.63
C ILE A 97 7.65 11.51 15.08
N ASN A 98 8.62 11.49 16.00
CA ASN A 98 9.22 12.70 16.53
C ASN A 98 10.20 13.38 15.55
N THR A 99 10.77 12.61 14.62
CA THR A 99 11.72 13.11 13.60
C THR A 99 11.04 13.39 12.26
N LEU A 100 9.72 13.15 12.14
CA LEU A 100 8.95 13.51 10.97
C LEU A 100 8.72 15.02 10.95
N HIS A 101 9.10 15.66 9.85
CA HIS A 101 8.84 17.09 9.63
C HIS A 101 7.36 17.34 9.30
N THR A 102 6.94 18.58 9.41
CA THR A 102 5.55 19.00 9.13
C THR A 102 5.12 18.76 7.69
N ASP A 103 6.07 18.75 6.74
CA ASP A 103 5.82 18.42 5.35
C ASP A 103 5.76 16.90 5.07
N GLY A 104 6.00 16.08 6.07
CA GLY A 104 6.01 14.62 5.98
C GLY A 104 7.35 14.02 5.56
N SER A 105 8.41 14.79 5.47
CA SER A 105 9.77 14.29 5.18
C SER A 105 10.55 13.90 6.45
N TRP A 106 11.67 13.20 6.28
CA TRP A 106 12.67 12.95 7.33
C TRP A 106 14.01 13.54 6.92
N GLU A 107 14.67 14.25 7.84
CA GLU A 107 15.94 14.95 7.59
C GLU A 107 17.08 14.01 7.17
N ASP A 108 17.09 12.79 7.68
CA ASP A 108 18.12 11.78 7.44
C ASP A 108 17.93 11.01 6.11
N ILE A 109 17.02 11.45 5.25
CA ILE A 109 16.79 10.90 3.92
C ILE A 109 17.12 11.93 2.85
N ASN A 110 18.09 11.63 2.00
CA ASN A 110 18.38 12.46 0.86
C ASN A 110 17.38 12.18 -0.28
N TYR A 111 16.35 12.99 -0.37
CA TYR A 111 15.31 12.89 -1.43
C TYR A 111 15.80 13.32 -2.82
N ALA A 112 16.96 13.98 -2.92
CA ALA A 112 17.61 14.31 -4.18
C ALA A 112 18.55 13.20 -4.68
N ASP A 113 18.64 12.07 -3.97
CA ASP A 113 19.49 10.95 -4.36
C ASP A 113 19.02 10.38 -5.71
N THR A 114 19.98 10.19 -6.64
CA THR A 114 19.74 9.64 -7.97
C THR A 114 20.50 8.33 -8.22
N LYS A 115 21.06 7.72 -7.19
CA LYS A 115 21.81 6.46 -7.30
C LYS A 115 20.93 5.34 -7.84
N ARG A 116 21.53 4.46 -8.64
CA ARG A 116 20.84 3.27 -9.16
C ARG A 116 20.75 2.13 -8.13
N SER A 117 21.62 2.14 -7.13
CA SER A 117 21.66 1.16 -6.03
C SER A 117 21.75 1.89 -4.71
N GLY A 118 21.10 1.36 -3.68
CA GLY A 118 21.03 2.03 -2.38
C GLY A 118 20.28 3.37 -2.41
N TRP A 119 19.30 3.54 -3.28
CA TRP A 119 18.50 4.75 -3.47
C TRP A 119 17.78 5.14 -2.16
N GLU A 120 18.18 6.27 -1.60
CA GLU A 120 17.76 6.66 -0.25
C GLU A 120 16.26 6.92 -0.08
N PRO A 121 15.54 7.51 -1.05
CA PRO A 121 14.10 7.73 -0.88
C PRO A 121 13.30 6.46 -0.62
N LYS A 122 13.82 5.27 -0.95
CA LYS A 122 13.20 3.98 -0.57
C LYS A 122 12.99 3.86 0.95
N LYS A 123 13.90 4.41 1.77
CA LYS A 123 13.77 4.41 3.24
C LYS A 123 12.46 5.04 3.71
N HIS A 124 11.97 6.06 2.98
CA HIS A 124 10.70 6.71 3.29
C HIS A 124 9.52 5.71 3.20
N THR A 125 9.47 4.91 2.15
CA THR A 125 8.40 3.90 1.96
C THR A 125 8.47 2.78 3.00
N GLU A 126 9.68 2.40 3.40
CA GLU A 126 9.91 1.42 4.46
C GLU A 126 9.40 1.93 5.83
N ARG A 127 9.56 3.23 6.09
CA ARG A 127 9.03 3.88 7.30
C ARG A 127 7.51 3.95 7.29
N ILE A 128 6.90 4.28 6.15
CA ILE A 128 5.43 4.21 6.00
C ILE A 128 4.94 2.79 6.32
N LEU A 129 5.54 1.75 5.74
CA LEU A 129 5.17 0.37 6.02
C LEU A 129 5.32 0.02 7.50
N LYS A 130 6.38 0.49 8.15
CA LYS A 130 6.63 0.24 9.57
C LYS A 130 5.58 0.91 10.46
N LEU A 131 5.26 2.17 10.18
CA LEU A 131 4.21 2.92 10.91
C LEU A 131 2.83 2.29 10.72
N THR A 132 2.46 1.90 9.50
CA THR A 132 1.16 1.28 9.21
C THR A 132 1.03 -0.11 9.83
N LYS A 133 2.09 -0.93 9.82
CA LYS A 133 2.10 -2.21 10.53
C LYS A 133 1.87 -2.03 12.03
N TYR A 134 2.59 -1.10 12.65
CA TYR A 134 2.43 -0.81 14.08
C TYR A 134 1.01 -0.30 14.38
N HIS A 135 0.49 0.62 13.57
CA HIS A 135 -0.88 1.10 13.70
C HIS A 135 -1.88 -0.06 13.65
N TYR A 136 -1.79 -0.91 12.62
CA TYR A 136 -2.70 -2.06 12.46
C TYR A 136 -2.67 -3.01 13.66
N GLN A 137 -1.47 -3.32 14.19
CA GLN A 137 -1.29 -4.24 15.31
C GLN A 137 -1.72 -3.66 16.66
N LYS A 138 -1.60 -2.33 16.84
CA LYS A 138 -1.70 -1.68 18.14
C LYS A 138 -2.84 -0.69 18.29
N LYS A 139 -3.56 -0.32 17.21
CA LYS A 139 -4.59 0.73 17.24
C LYS A 139 -5.67 0.54 18.31
N GLN A 140 -5.96 -0.71 18.70
CA GLN A 140 -6.98 -1.01 19.70
C GLN A 140 -6.51 -0.79 21.13
N ILE A 141 -5.21 -0.83 21.38
CA ILE A 141 -4.61 -0.74 22.74
C ILE A 141 -3.86 0.57 22.97
N LEU A 142 -3.60 1.35 21.92
CA LEU A 142 -3.00 2.68 22.06
C LEU A 142 -3.99 3.66 22.69
N LYS A 143 -3.48 4.57 23.52
CA LYS A 143 -4.25 5.72 24.02
C LYS A 143 -4.76 6.56 22.84
N PRO A 144 -5.94 7.20 22.92
CA PRO A 144 -6.48 7.98 21.83
C PRO A 144 -5.50 9.04 21.26
N SER A 145 -4.77 9.74 22.12
CA SER A 145 -3.78 10.74 21.70
C SER A 145 -2.58 10.13 20.97
N GLU A 146 -2.10 8.97 21.41
CA GLU A 146 -0.99 8.26 20.76
C GLU A 146 -1.42 7.72 19.39
N ARG A 147 -2.62 7.16 19.31
CA ARG A 147 -3.22 6.70 18.05
C ARG A 147 -3.37 7.86 17.08
N ALA A 148 -3.93 8.99 17.49
CA ALA A 148 -4.10 10.17 16.65
C ALA A 148 -2.75 10.69 16.11
N ARG A 149 -1.70 10.75 16.95
CA ARG A 149 -0.36 11.15 16.51
C ARG A 149 0.23 10.20 15.47
N LEU A 150 0.08 8.89 15.68
CA LEU A 150 0.54 7.88 14.75
C LEU A 150 -0.22 7.95 13.43
N THR A 151 -1.55 8.06 13.47
CA THR A 151 -2.41 8.21 12.29
C THR A 151 -2.01 9.45 11.49
N ASN A 152 -1.86 10.61 12.14
CA ASN A 152 -1.43 11.84 11.48
C ASN A 152 -0.03 11.71 10.84
N ALA A 153 0.91 11.07 11.52
CA ALA A 153 2.26 10.84 10.97
C ALA A 153 2.21 9.97 9.70
N ILE A 154 1.35 8.96 9.67
CA ILE A 154 1.17 8.11 8.47
C ILE A 154 0.60 8.94 7.32
N HIS A 155 -0.45 9.74 7.56
CA HIS A 155 -1.01 10.63 6.55
C HIS A 155 0.03 11.62 6.00
N GLN A 156 0.78 12.29 6.88
CA GLN A 156 1.84 13.23 6.46
C GLN A 156 2.89 12.54 5.59
N ALA A 157 3.39 11.39 5.99
CA ALA A 157 4.38 10.65 5.23
C ALA A 157 3.83 10.16 3.87
N MET A 158 2.60 9.64 3.82
CA MET A 158 1.96 9.23 2.56
C MET A 158 1.75 10.42 1.62
N ASN A 159 1.23 11.54 2.13
CA ASN A 159 0.98 12.73 1.33
C ASN A 159 2.27 13.36 0.79
N PHE A 160 3.35 13.35 1.58
CA PHE A 160 4.68 13.72 1.09
C PHE A 160 5.09 12.84 -0.10
N TRP A 161 4.98 11.53 0.02
CA TRP A 161 5.33 10.59 -1.05
C TRP A 161 4.51 10.83 -2.31
N PHE A 162 3.19 10.97 -2.19
CA PHE A 162 2.29 11.19 -3.33
C PHE A 162 2.49 12.53 -4.03
N SER A 163 2.87 13.56 -3.27
CA SER A 163 3.11 14.92 -3.81
C SER A 163 4.44 15.04 -4.55
N ARG A 164 5.39 14.12 -4.32
CA ARG A 164 6.73 14.17 -4.90
C ARG A 164 6.85 13.18 -6.07
N LYS A 165 7.54 13.60 -7.11
CA LYS A 165 7.87 12.73 -8.26
C LYS A 165 9.23 12.07 -8.01
N LEU A 166 9.31 11.23 -6.97
CA LEU A 166 10.53 10.52 -6.60
C LEU A 166 10.69 9.29 -7.49
N VAL A 167 11.62 9.37 -8.43
CA VAL A 167 11.87 8.30 -9.42
C VAL A 167 13.34 7.89 -9.35
N CYS A 168 13.58 6.60 -9.14
CA CYS A 168 14.93 6.02 -9.22
C CYS A 168 15.34 5.80 -10.67
N LYS A 169 16.64 5.99 -10.99
CA LYS A 169 17.19 5.63 -12.31
C LYS A 169 17.19 4.11 -12.58
N ASN A 170 17.03 3.30 -11.56
CA ASN A 170 16.82 1.87 -11.70
C ASN A 170 15.32 1.57 -11.71
N TRP A 171 14.82 1.09 -12.85
CA TRP A 171 13.42 0.76 -13.07
C TRP A 171 12.83 -0.19 -12.00
N TRP A 172 13.67 -1.13 -11.50
CA TRP A 172 13.25 -2.11 -10.51
C TRP A 172 12.64 -1.46 -9.25
N TYR A 173 13.27 -0.35 -8.77
CA TYR A 173 12.70 0.35 -7.61
C TYR A 173 11.32 0.90 -7.92
N ASN A 174 11.12 1.48 -9.09
CA ASN A 174 9.87 2.15 -9.45
C ASN A 174 8.73 1.15 -9.67
N GLN A 175 9.01 0.06 -10.37
CA GLN A 175 7.98 -0.89 -10.83
C GLN A 175 7.77 -2.06 -9.86
N ILE A 176 8.78 -2.43 -9.07
CA ILE A 176 8.72 -3.59 -8.17
C ILE A 176 8.95 -3.19 -6.72
N GLY A 177 10.09 -2.56 -6.42
CA GLY A 177 10.52 -2.32 -5.04
C GLY A 177 9.54 -1.45 -4.24
N ILE A 178 9.12 -0.32 -4.81
CA ILE A 178 8.18 0.61 -4.17
C ILE A 178 6.76 0.02 -4.06
N PRO A 179 6.14 -0.51 -5.12
CA PRO A 179 4.84 -1.17 -5.01
C PRO A 179 4.84 -2.34 -4.01
N ARG A 180 5.90 -3.15 -3.99
CA ARG A 180 6.06 -4.26 -3.03
C ARG A 180 6.11 -3.77 -1.58
N THR A 181 6.69 -2.60 -1.33
CA THR A 181 6.78 -2.02 0.02
C THR A 181 5.49 -1.30 0.41
N LEU A 182 4.93 -0.48 -0.49
CA LEU A 182 3.77 0.35 -0.17
C LEU A 182 2.43 -0.39 -0.30
N GLY A 183 2.32 -1.41 -1.15
CA GLY A 183 1.08 -2.18 -1.28
C GLY A 183 0.55 -2.74 0.05
N PRO A 184 1.37 -3.46 0.84
CA PRO A 184 1.00 -3.86 2.19
C PRO A 184 0.60 -2.68 3.10
N ALA A 185 1.33 -1.56 3.03
CA ALA A 185 1.04 -0.38 3.83
C ALA A 185 -0.35 0.19 3.52
N PHE A 186 -0.69 0.29 2.23
CA PHE A 186 -2.01 0.77 1.80
C PHE A 186 -3.14 -0.14 2.27
N LEU A 187 -2.97 -1.47 2.17
CA LEU A 187 -3.97 -2.42 2.65
C LEU A 187 -4.18 -2.36 4.17
N LEU A 188 -3.09 -2.19 4.94
CA LEU A 188 -3.17 -2.09 6.39
C LEU A 188 -3.84 -0.81 6.87
N PHE A 189 -3.74 0.26 6.08
CA PHE A 189 -4.22 1.59 6.45
C PHE A 189 -5.45 2.05 5.64
N GLU A 190 -5.98 1.22 4.76
CA GLU A 190 -7.04 1.55 3.80
C GLU A 190 -8.27 2.23 4.41
N GLN A 191 -8.71 1.76 5.57
CA GLN A 191 -9.90 2.30 6.25
C GLN A 191 -9.70 3.73 6.78
N GLU A 192 -8.44 4.12 7.03
CA GLU A 192 -8.08 5.45 7.53
C GLU A 192 -7.72 6.41 6.38
N MET A 193 -7.48 5.88 5.16
CA MET A 193 -7.06 6.69 4.01
C MET A 193 -8.19 7.57 3.49
N SER A 194 -7.87 8.84 3.24
CA SER A 194 -8.73 9.76 2.50
C SER A 194 -8.82 9.37 1.02
N GLU A 195 -9.85 9.85 0.32
CA GLU A 195 -10.01 9.56 -1.11
C GLU A 195 -8.83 10.03 -1.98
N PRO A 196 -8.23 11.23 -1.78
CA PRO A 196 -7.00 11.61 -2.48
C PRO A 196 -5.83 10.65 -2.23
N GLU A 197 -5.67 10.13 -1.01
CA GLU A 197 -4.62 9.16 -0.67
C GLU A 197 -4.84 7.82 -1.36
N LYS A 198 -6.09 7.34 -1.44
CA LYS A 198 -6.44 6.13 -2.21
C LYS A 198 -6.08 6.29 -3.68
N GLN A 199 -6.38 7.45 -4.28
CA GLN A 199 -6.01 7.74 -5.66
C GLN A 199 -4.48 7.78 -5.83
N GLY A 200 -3.75 8.34 -4.86
CA GLY A 200 -2.28 8.30 -4.82
C GLY A 200 -1.74 6.87 -4.75
N ALA A 201 -2.33 6.04 -3.90
CA ALA A 201 -1.97 4.63 -3.76
C ALA A 201 -2.20 3.84 -5.05
N ILE A 202 -3.37 4.03 -5.71
CA ILE A 202 -3.67 3.41 -7.00
C ILE A 202 -2.61 3.78 -8.04
N LYS A 203 -2.23 5.06 -8.14
CA LYS A 203 -1.19 5.50 -9.08
C LYS A 203 0.15 4.81 -8.82
N VAL A 204 0.54 4.64 -7.55
CA VAL A 204 1.76 3.91 -7.20
C VAL A 204 1.67 2.45 -7.64
N MET A 205 0.54 1.80 -7.42
CA MET A 205 0.35 0.39 -7.78
C MET A 205 0.25 0.16 -9.29
N MET A 206 -0.33 1.09 -10.04
CA MET A 206 -0.43 1.00 -11.51
C MET A 206 0.93 1.19 -12.20
N ASN A 207 1.93 1.76 -11.54
CA ASN A 207 3.30 1.83 -12.07
C ASN A 207 4.04 0.48 -11.96
N SER A 208 3.47 -0.50 -11.25
CA SER A 208 3.96 -1.88 -11.20
C SER A 208 3.45 -2.63 -12.43
N SER A 209 4.22 -2.68 -13.48
CA SER A 209 3.91 -3.44 -14.72
C SER A 209 4.94 -4.54 -14.93
#